data_e85c0a5f4dca9efd97e8badfca8ef4d3
#
_entry.id   e85c0a5f4dca9efd97e8badfca8ef4d3
#
_cell.length_a   1.000
_cell.length_b   1.000
_cell.length_c   1.000
_cell.angle_alpha   90.00
_cell.angle_beta   90.00
_cell.angle_gamma   90.00
#
_symmetry.space_group_name_H-M   'P 1'
#
loop_
_entity.id
_entity.type
_entity.pdbx_description
1 polymer ?
#
loop_
_entity_poly.entity_id
_entity_poly.type
_entity_poly.pdbx_seq_one_letter_code
_entity_poly.pdbx_strand_id
1 'polypeptide(L)'
;MTSTKKRVTQMVLCVGLFIAGMAAGSLHARSAAGQNRFGQPKTVLHVVIYKFKDATSNNDREIAVNGIKEMAGKIPGIKNVWLKTERNQIKDFSGVYAIEFTSAEAAADYAESPVHEAWSKKWQELRENSLSFQISNP
;
A
#
# COMPACT_ATOMS: atom_id res chain seq x y z
N MET A 1 -58.40 -21.23 29.89
CA MET A 1 -57.73 -21.73 28.67
C MET A 1 -57.21 -20.66 27.68
N THR A 2 -57.33 -19.37 27.95
CA THR A 2 -56.96 -18.26 27.03
C THR A 2 -55.59 -17.64 27.26
N SER A 3 -54.99 -17.81 28.45
CA SER A 3 -53.70 -17.17 28.78
C SER A 3 -52.49 -17.86 28.15
N THR A 4 -52.47 -19.17 28.03
CA THR A 4 -51.33 -19.94 27.51
C THR A 4 -51.15 -19.74 25.98
N LYS A 5 -52.26 -19.65 25.23
CA LYS A 5 -52.22 -19.40 23.76
C LYS A 5 -51.66 -18.02 23.44
N LYS A 6 -52.00 -16.98 24.22
CA LYS A 6 -51.45 -15.61 23.99
C LYS A 6 -49.95 -15.54 24.24
N ARG A 7 -49.42 -16.25 25.25
CA ARG A 7 -47.98 -16.27 25.54
C ARG A 7 -47.16 -17.00 24.46
N VAL A 8 -47.69 -18.09 23.93
CA VAL A 8 -47.03 -18.83 22.84
C VAL A 8 -46.99 -18.00 21.56
N THR A 9 -48.10 -17.31 21.22
CA THR A 9 -48.16 -16.45 20.01
C THR A 9 -47.19 -15.26 20.11
N GLN A 10 -47.09 -14.66 21.31
CA GLN A 10 -46.14 -13.55 21.51
C GLN A 10 -44.69 -14.01 21.45
N MET A 11 -44.38 -15.20 21.97
CA MET A 11 -43.02 -15.76 21.92
C MET A 11 -42.57 -16.11 20.48
N VAL A 12 -43.48 -16.67 19.67
CA VAL A 12 -43.22 -16.98 18.26
C VAL A 12 -43.03 -15.70 17.45
N LEU A 13 -43.77 -14.62 17.71
CA LEU A 13 -43.66 -13.36 17.05
C LEU A 13 -42.30 -12.67 17.33
N CYS A 14 -41.86 -12.72 18.60
CA CYS A 14 -40.56 -12.14 18.99
C CYS A 14 -39.37 -12.91 18.39
N VAL A 15 -39.42 -14.22 18.30
CA VAL A 15 -38.37 -15.05 17.67
C VAL A 15 -38.30 -14.81 16.18
N GLY A 16 -39.47 -14.69 15.51
CA GLY A 16 -39.54 -14.40 14.07
C GLY A 16 -38.93 -13.02 13.69
N LEU A 17 -39.20 -11.99 14.50
CA LEU A 17 -38.64 -10.65 14.33
C LEU A 17 -37.12 -10.62 14.56
N PHE A 18 -36.62 -11.41 15.53
CA PHE A 18 -35.18 -11.46 15.79
C PHE A 18 -34.40 -12.17 14.68
N ILE A 19 -34.94 -13.25 14.11
CA ILE A 19 -34.33 -13.95 12.98
C ILE A 19 -34.33 -13.08 11.70
N ALA A 20 -35.43 -12.37 11.42
CA ALA A 20 -35.50 -11.45 10.30
C ALA A 20 -34.54 -10.26 10.44
N GLY A 21 -34.35 -9.74 11.66
CA GLY A 21 -33.38 -8.67 11.93
C GLY A 21 -31.92 -9.09 11.71
N MET A 22 -31.55 -10.30 12.13
CA MET A 22 -30.19 -10.81 11.91
C MET A 22 -29.91 -11.12 10.43
N ALA A 23 -30.88 -11.62 9.67
CA ALA A 23 -30.74 -11.88 8.24
C ALA A 23 -30.58 -10.57 7.43
N ALA A 24 -31.35 -9.53 7.75
CA ALA A 24 -31.24 -8.23 7.11
C ALA A 24 -29.92 -7.53 7.47
N GLY A 25 -29.47 -7.58 8.71
CA GLY A 25 -28.19 -7.02 9.15
C GLY A 25 -26.99 -7.68 8.46
N SER A 26 -27.01 -9.01 8.30
CA SER A 26 -25.92 -9.72 7.64
C SER A 26 -25.86 -9.47 6.11
N LEU A 27 -26.98 -9.22 5.45
CA LEU A 27 -27.02 -8.86 4.04
C LEU A 27 -26.47 -7.43 3.80
N HIS A 28 -26.80 -6.47 4.65
CA HIS A 28 -26.26 -5.11 4.57
C HIS A 28 -24.77 -5.06 4.88
N ALA A 29 -24.29 -5.83 5.86
CA ALA A 29 -22.87 -5.92 6.16
C ALA A 29 -22.05 -6.55 5.01
N ARG A 30 -22.59 -7.56 4.34
CA ARG A 30 -21.95 -8.16 3.15
C ARG A 30 -21.93 -7.20 1.95
N SER A 31 -22.97 -6.43 1.73
CA SER A 31 -23.00 -5.43 0.65
C SER A 31 -22.02 -4.28 0.88
N ALA A 32 -21.81 -3.87 2.14
CA ALA A 32 -20.84 -2.81 2.48
C ALA A 32 -19.37 -3.29 2.37
N ALA A 33 -19.10 -4.57 2.64
CA ALA A 33 -17.76 -5.14 2.58
C ALA A 33 -17.28 -5.44 1.15
N GLY A 34 -18.17 -5.45 0.15
CA GLY A 34 -17.85 -5.88 -1.21
C GLY A 34 -17.62 -4.78 -2.24
N GLN A 35 -17.80 -3.50 -1.89
CA GLN A 35 -17.58 -2.40 -2.85
C GLN A 35 -16.21 -1.78 -2.64
N ASN A 36 -15.22 -2.26 -3.37
CA ASN A 36 -13.96 -1.57 -3.53
C ASN A 36 -14.19 -0.25 -4.27
N ARG A 37 -13.86 0.85 -3.64
CA ARG A 37 -13.85 2.17 -4.27
C ARG A 37 -12.41 2.52 -4.63
N PHE A 38 -12.14 2.59 -5.92
CA PHE A 38 -10.83 2.96 -6.43
C PHE A 38 -10.80 4.47 -6.70
N GLY A 39 -9.85 5.17 -6.08
CA GLY A 39 -9.47 6.50 -6.53
C GLY A 39 -8.55 6.37 -7.76
N GLN A 40 -8.54 7.40 -8.59
CA GLN A 40 -7.57 7.56 -9.67
C GLN A 40 -6.72 8.80 -9.39
N PRO A 41 -5.76 8.73 -8.46
CA PRO A 41 -4.91 9.87 -8.16
C PRO A 41 -4.12 10.29 -9.40
N LYS A 42 -4.02 11.60 -9.64
CA LYS A 42 -3.22 12.20 -10.71
C LYS A 42 -1.76 12.37 -10.28
N THR A 43 -1.22 11.34 -9.64
CA THR A 43 0.16 11.30 -9.14
C THR A 43 0.97 10.35 -9.98
N VAL A 44 2.29 10.47 -9.92
CA VAL A 44 3.23 9.53 -10.55
C VAL A 44 3.81 8.62 -9.49
N LEU A 45 3.78 7.33 -9.73
CA LEU A 45 4.40 6.34 -8.87
C LEU A 45 5.66 5.79 -9.54
N HIS A 46 6.82 6.05 -8.95
CA HIS A 46 8.10 5.47 -9.34
C HIS A 46 8.35 4.21 -8.54
N VAL A 47 8.34 3.06 -9.20
CA VAL A 47 8.54 1.74 -8.59
C VAL A 47 9.89 1.20 -8.99
N VAL A 48 10.67 0.76 -8.01
CA VAL A 48 12.01 0.19 -8.24
C VAL A 48 12.10 -1.18 -7.60
N ILE A 49 12.37 -2.19 -8.42
CA ILE A 49 12.72 -3.54 -8.00
C ILE A 49 14.24 -3.63 -8.01
N TYR A 50 14.84 -4.15 -6.94
CA TYR A 50 16.29 -4.13 -6.79
C TYR A 50 16.87 -5.42 -6.23
N LYS A 51 18.14 -5.67 -6.59
CA LYS A 51 18.98 -6.72 -6.01
C LYS A 51 20.24 -6.07 -5.43
N PHE A 52 20.55 -6.34 -4.17
CA PHE A 52 21.83 -5.99 -3.59
C PHE A 52 22.89 -7.01 -4.01
N LYS A 53 24.14 -6.56 -4.08
CA LYS A 53 25.29 -7.46 -4.18
C LYS A 53 25.32 -8.40 -2.97
N ASP A 54 25.76 -9.63 -3.15
CA ASP A 54 25.81 -10.62 -2.07
C ASP A 54 26.71 -10.17 -0.91
N ALA A 55 27.77 -9.44 -1.21
CA ALA A 55 28.70 -8.89 -0.23
C ALA A 55 28.14 -7.70 0.58
N THR A 56 26.97 -7.15 0.21
CA THR A 56 26.38 -6.00 0.91
C THR A 56 25.88 -6.42 2.29
N SER A 57 26.41 -5.81 3.33
CA SER A 57 26.01 -6.09 4.71
C SER A 57 24.55 -5.70 4.99
N ASN A 58 23.92 -6.32 5.96
CA ASN A 58 22.55 -5.96 6.36
C ASN A 58 22.44 -4.50 6.81
N ASN A 59 23.45 -3.99 7.50
CA ASN A 59 23.51 -2.59 7.93
C ASN A 59 23.55 -1.65 6.72
N ASP A 60 24.37 -1.93 5.71
CA ASP A 60 24.45 -1.09 4.50
C ASP A 60 23.16 -1.13 3.70
N ARG A 61 22.48 -2.29 3.63
CA ARG A 61 21.16 -2.45 3.02
C ARG A 61 20.12 -1.56 3.73
N GLU A 62 20.11 -1.58 5.04
CA GLU A 62 19.20 -0.77 5.85
C GLU A 62 19.47 0.73 5.67
N ILE A 63 20.73 1.15 5.74
CA ILE A 63 21.15 2.54 5.51
C ILE A 63 20.72 3.01 4.11
N ALA A 64 20.92 2.18 3.08
CA ALA A 64 20.57 2.51 1.71
C ALA A 64 19.06 2.72 1.54
N VAL A 65 18.23 1.84 2.11
CA VAL A 65 16.75 1.94 2.06
C VAL A 65 16.25 3.12 2.89
N ASN A 66 16.77 3.32 4.10
CA ASN A 66 16.41 4.47 4.94
C ASN A 66 16.82 5.80 4.31
N GLY A 67 17.90 5.84 3.54
CA GLY A 67 18.32 7.00 2.76
C GLY A 67 17.25 7.50 1.77
N ILE A 68 16.37 6.61 1.28
CA ILE A 68 15.22 7.01 0.44
C ILE A 68 14.25 7.90 1.24
N LYS A 69 13.98 7.55 2.50
CA LYS A 69 13.11 8.33 3.39
C LYS A 69 13.73 9.70 3.70
N GLU A 70 15.02 9.74 3.96
CA GLU A 70 15.76 10.99 4.23
C GLU A 70 15.77 11.90 3.00
N MET A 71 15.98 11.33 1.82
CA MET A 71 15.92 12.03 0.55
C MET A 71 14.52 12.61 0.30
N ALA A 72 13.47 11.81 0.54
CA ALA A 72 12.09 12.23 0.40
C ALA A 72 11.73 13.45 1.27
N GLY A 73 12.33 13.58 2.44
CA GLY A 73 12.16 14.75 3.30
C GLY A 73 12.85 16.03 2.79
N LYS A 74 13.71 15.93 1.78
CA LYS A 74 14.52 17.03 1.25
C LYS A 74 14.15 17.46 -0.16
N ILE A 75 13.47 16.60 -0.93
CA ILE A 75 13.10 16.87 -2.32
C ILE A 75 11.62 17.24 -2.38
N PRO A 76 11.28 18.46 -2.82
CA PRO A 76 9.89 18.88 -3.03
C PRO A 76 9.17 17.98 -4.03
N GLY A 77 7.86 17.85 -3.88
CA GLY A 77 7.04 17.08 -4.80
C GLY A 77 6.98 15.57 -4.51
N ILE A 78 7.81 15.05 -3.62
CA ILE A 78 7.62 13.68 -3.11
C ILE A 78 6.48 13.71 -2.10
N LYS A 79 5.43 12.92 -2.38
CA LYS A 79 4.22 12.85 -1.57
C LYS A 79 4.25 11.71 -0.57
N ASN A 80 4.80 10.56 -0.98
CA ASN A 80 4.88 9.37 -0.13
C ASN A 80 6.00 8.42 -0.59
N VAL A 81 6.43 7.53 0.31
CA VAL A 81 7.39 6.45 0.02
C VAL A 81 6.94 5.14 0.65
N TRP A 82 7.12 4.04 -0.06
CA TRP A 82 6.91 2.67 0.42
C TRP A 82 8.24 1.94 0.38
N LEU A 83 8.75 1.50 1.52
CA LEU A 83 10.11 0.97 1.66
C LEU A 83 10.15 -0.50 2.07
N LYS A 84 9.03 -1.05 2.56
CA LYS A 84 8.99 -2.42 3.04
C LYS A 84 8.36 -3.35 2.02
N THR A 85 9.11 -4.33 1.58
CA THR A 85 8.60 -5.41 0.75
C THR A 85 7.90 -6.43 1.64
N GLU A 86 6.57 -6.47 1.63
CA GLU A 86 5.79 -7.43 2.44
C GLU A 86 5.88 -8.85 1.87
N ARG A 87 5.90 -8.98 0.56
CA ARG A 87 5.98 -10.27 -0.14
C ARG A 87 6.78 -10.14 -1.42
N ASN A 88 7.83 -10.91 -1.55
CA ASN A 88 8.62 -11.01 -2.77
C ASN A 88 8.33 -12.35 -3.47
N GLN A 89 7.81 -12.29 -4.68
CA GLN A 89 7.55 -13.45 -5.55
C GLN A 89 8.57 -13.59 -6.68
N ILE A 90 9.43 -12.58 -6.85
CA ILE A 90 10.47 -12.56 -7.88
C ILE A 90 11.74 -13.08 -7.21
N LYS A 91 12.11 -14.31 -7.53
CA LYS A 91 13.38 -14.89 -7.11
C LYS A 91 14.50 -13.96 -7.50
N ASP A 92 15.62 -13.91 -7.13
CA ASP A 92 16.76 -13.10 -7.55
C ASP A 92 16.70 -11.59 -7.29
N PHE A 93 15.63 -11.08 -6.65
CA PHE A 93 15.56 -9.69 -6.21
C PHE A 93 15.45 -9.58 -4.69
N SER A 94 16.08 -8.55 -4.13
CA SER A 94 16.11 -8.32 -2.68
C SER A 94 14.83 -7.65 -2.18
N GLY A 95 14.20 -6.82 -3.01
CA GLY A 95 12.99 -6.11 -2.63
C GLY A 95 12.49 -5.13 -3.69
N VAL A 96 11.49 -4.38 -3.27
CA VAL A 96 10.88 -3.30 -4.04
C VAL A 96 10.65 -2.10 -3.14
N TYR A 97 10.86 -0.90 -3.67
CA TYR A 97 10.38 0.33 -3.06
C TYR A 97 9.58 1.16 -4.06
N ALA A 98 8.79 2.10 -3.57
CA ALA A 98 8.07 3.02 -4.42
C ALA A 98 8.11 4.44 -3.85
N ILE A 99 8.12 5.43 -4.75
CA ILE A 99 8.06 6.86 -4.45
C ILE A 99 6.88 7.44 -5.23
N GLU A 100 5.98 8.15 -4.53
CA GLU A 100 4.88 8.87 -5.15
C GLU A 100 5.23 10.34 -5.28
N PHE A 101 5.09 10.87 -6.49
CA PHE A 101 5.26 12.28 -6.82
C PHE A 101 3.91 12.95 -7.05
N THR A 102 3.82 14.22 -6.70
CA THR A 102 2.61 15.03 -6.91
C THR A 102 2.27 15.23 -8.38
N SER A 103 3.26 15.18 -9.27
CA SER A 103 3.10 15.33 -10.72
C SER A 103 4.27 14.71 -11.49
N ALA A 104 4.18 14.72 -12.83
CA ALA A 104 5.27 14.28 -13.71
C ALA A 104 6.47 15.24 -13.66
N GLU A 105 6.23 16.54 -13.50
CA GLU A 105 7.27 17.55 -13.33
C GLU A 105 8.06 17.29 -12.04
N ALA A 106 7.37 17.01 -10.94
CA ALA A 106 8.02 16.68 -9.66
C ALA A 106 8.87 15.40 -9.77
N ALA A 107 8.46 14.44 -10.58
CA ALA A 107 9.26 13.25 -10.85
C ALA A 107 10.50 13.54 -11.71
N ALA A 108 10.41 14.50 -12.64
CA ALA A 108 11.54 14.97 -13.41
C ALA A 108 12.54 15.75 -12.54
N ASP A 109 12.06 16.69 -11.73
CA ASP A 109 12.87 17.48 -10.80
C ASP A 109 13.61 16.58 -9.79
N TYR A 110 12.97 15.51 -9.34
CA TYR A 110 13.61 14.49 -8.49
C TYR A 110 14.81 13.87 -9.20
N ALA A 111 14.68 13.49 -10.47
CA ALA A 111 15.75 12.83 -11.22
C ALA A 111 17.01 13.72 -11.35
N GLU A 112 16.82 15.03 -11.44
CA GLU A 112 17.89 16.04 -11.59
C GLU A 112 18.38 16.59 -10.22
N SER A 113 17.74 16.21 -9.14
CA SER A 113 18.07 16.71 -7.79
C SER A 113 19.47 16.27 -7.35
N PRO A 114 20.33 17.18 -6.88
CA PRO A 114 21.65 16.83 -6.32
C PRO A 114 21.52 15.94 -5.07
N VAL A 115 20.41 16.01 -4.35
CA VAL A 115 20.12 15.12 -3.21
C VAL A 115 19.88 13.68 -3.67
N HIS A 116 19.12 13.51 -4.78
CA HIS A 116 18.95 12.21 -5.42
C HIS A 116 20.26 11.69 -5.98
N GLU A 117 21.04 12.52 -6.65
CA GLU A 117 22.34 12.13 -7.22
C GLU A 117 23.30 11.61 -6.11
N ALA A 118 23.40 12.32 -5.00
CA ALA A 118 24.28 11.93 -3.89
C ALA A 118 23.85 10.59 -3.27
N TRP A 119 22.55 10.35 -3.10
CA TRP A 119 22.02 9.08 -2.64
C TRP A 119 22.23 7.97 -3.69
N SER A 120 21.95 8.26 -4.95
CA SER A 120 22.05 7.31 -6.08
C SER A 120 23.46 6.78 -6.27
N LYS A 121 24.50 7.59 -6.09
CA LYS A 121 25.90 7.14 -6.13
C LYS A 121 26.16 6.03 -5.11
N LYS A 122 25.74 6.21 -3.86
CA LYS A 122 25.88 5.19 -2.82
C LYS A 122 25.04 3.94 -3.13
N TRP A 123 23.81 4.15 -3.59
CA TRP A 123 22.92 3.08 -3.99
C TRP A 123 23.53 2.19 -5.09
N GLN A 124 24.16 2.80 -6.11
CA GLN A 124 24.80 2.08 -7.21
C GLN A 124 25.98 1.21 -6.77
N GLU A 125 26.71 1.62 -5.73
CA GLU A 125 27.80 0.82 -5.17
C GLU A 125 27.32 -0.47 -4.53
N LEU A 126 26.13 -0.45 -3.92
CA LEU A 126 25.55 -1.56 -3.14
C LEU A 126 24.68 -2.49 -3.99
N ARG A 127 24.03 -1.97 -5.03
CA ARG A 127 23.12 -2.75 -5.86
C ARG A 127 23.89 -3.53 -6.94
N GLU A 128 23.45 -4.75 -7.21
CA GLU A 128 23.86 -5.56 -8.35
C GLU A 128 23.03 -5.18 -9.58
N ASN A 129 21.69 -5.10 -9.41
CA ASN A 129 20.73 -4.84 -10.46
C ASN A 129 19.51 -4.06 -9.94
N SER A 130 18.85 -3.32 -10.82
CA SER A 130 17.52 -2.76 -10.55
C SER A 130 16.72 -2.53 -11.83
N LEU A 131 15.41 -2.66 -11.71
CA LEU A 131 14.43 -2.30 -12.73
C LEU A 131 13.54 -1.21 -12.17
N SER A 132 13.28 -0.17 -12.94
CA SER A 132 12.42 0.93 -12.51
C SER A 132 11.32 1.24 -13.51
N PHE A 133 10.18 1.66 -12.99
CA PHE A 133 9.00 2.04 -13.76
C PHE A 133 8.42 3.32 -13.19
N GLN A 134 7.85 4.14 -14.07
CA GLN A 134 6.97 5.23 -13.65
C GLN A 134 5.58 4.96 -14.21
N ILE A 135 4.58 5.00 -13.36
CA ILE A 135 3.18 4.77 -13.72
C ILE A 135 2.31 5.90 -13.19
N SER A 136 1.26 6.21 -13.92
CA SER A 136 0.22 7.16 -13.53
C SER A 136 -1.14 6.67 -13.99
N ASN A 137 -2.21 7.30 -13.51
CA ASN A 137 -3.54 7.10 -14.08
C ASN A 137 -3.73 8.03 -15.29
N PRO A 138 -4.53 7.58 -16.31
CA PRO A 138 -4.85 8.38 -17.48
C PRO A 138 -5.69 9.63 -17.17
#